data_5a7a1e1739364c3a03ece863b2016f4b
#
_entry.id   5a7a1e1739364c3a03ece863b2016f4b
#
_cell.length_a   1.000
_cell.length_b   1.000
_cell.length_c   1.000
_cell.angle_alpha   90.00
_cell.angle_beta   90.00
_cell.angle_gamma   90.00
#
_symmetry.space_group_name_H-M   'P 1'
#
loop_
_entity.id
_entity.type
_entity.pdbx_description
1 polymer ?
#
loop_
_entity_poly.entity_id
_entity_poly.type
_entity_poly.pdbx_seq_one_letter_code
_entity_poly.pdbx_strand_id
1 'polypeptide(L)' 'MITVILVVHLMIAAALIGVILLQKSEGGALGMG' A
#
# COMPACT_ATOMS: atom_id res chain seq x y z
N MET A 1 -15.29 6.91 -18.64
CA MET A 1 -15.82 6.35 -17.41
C MET A 1 -14.94 5.27 -16.82
N ILE A 2 -14.65 4.27 -17.62
CA ILE A 2 -13.82 3.19 -17.11
C ILE A 2 -12.43 3.68 -16.72
N THR A 3 -11.92 4.66 -17.45
CA THR A 3 -10.62 5.21 -17.15
C THR A 3 -10.58 5.81 -15.74
N VAL A 4 -11.65 6.49 -15.35
CA VAL A 4 -11.74 7.09 -14.03
C VAL A 4 -11.71 6.00 -12.97
N ILE A 5 -12.47 4.94 -13.20
CA ILE A 5 -12.52 3.83 -12.26
C ILE A 5 -11.15 3.18 -12.13
N LEU A 6 -10.46 3.00 -13.24
CA LEU A 6 -9.13 2.39 -13.22
C LEU A 6 -8.13 3.26 -12.47
N VAL A 7 -8.21 4.56 -12.67
CA VAL A 7 -7.31 5.48 -11.98
C VAL A 7 -7.53 5.43 -10.48
N VAL A 8 -8.79 5.43 -10.06
CA VAL A 8 -9.14 5.35 -8.65
C VAL A 8 -8.63 4.04 -8.06
N HIS A 9 -8.83 2.96 -8.78
CA HIS A 9 -8.35 1.65 -8.32
C HIS A 9 -6.83 1.63 -8.20
N LEU A 10 -6.16 2.24 -9.16
CA LEU A 10 -4.71 2.28 -9.12
C LEU A 10 -4.21 3.05 -7.91
N MET A 11 -4.87 4.15 -7.60
CA MET A 11 -4.51 4.94 -6.44
C MET A 11 -4.71 4.15 -5.15
N ILE A 12 -5.83 3.48 -5.04
CA ILE A 12 -6.13 2.67 -3.85
C ILE A 12 -5.11 1.54 -3.74
N ALA A 13 -4.83 0.88 -4.83
CA ALA A 13 -3.87 -0.22 -4.81
C ALA A 13 -2.49 0.27 -4.38
N ALA A 14 -2.06 1.38 -4.91
CA ALA A 14 -0.76 1.94 -4.55
C ALA A 14 -0.72 2.30 -3.07
N ALA A 15 -1.80 2.88 -2.57
CA ALA A 15 -1.88 3.25 -1.17
C ALA A 15 -1.80 2.01 -0.28
N LEU A 16 -2.53 0.96 -0.65
CA LEU A 16 -2.53 -0.27 0.12
C LEU A 16 -1.16 -0.91 0.11
N ILE A 17 -0.52 -0.94 -1.04
CA ILE A 17 0.81 -1.51 -1.15
C ILE A 17 1.78 -0.72 -0.27
N GLY A 18 1.69 0.59 -0.32
CA GLY A 18 2.55 1.43 0.50
C GLY A 18 2.36 1.17 1.98
N VAL A 19 1.11 1.05 2.40
CA VAL A 19 0.82 0.78 3.81
C VAL A 19 1.37 -0.59 4.22
N ILE A 20 1.17 -1.58 3.37
CA ILE A 20 1.66 -2.93 3.66
C ILE A 20 3.17 -2.93 3.79
N LEU A 21 3.84 -2.25 2.90
CA LEU A 21 5.30 -2.18 2.96
C LEU A 21 5.77 -1.47 4.22
N LEU A 22 5.06 -0.42 4.60
CA LEU A 22 5.40 0.32 5.81
C LEU A 22 5.22 -0.56 7.04
N GLN A 23 4.10 -1.27 7.10
CA GLN A 23 3.86 -2.14 8.24
C GLN A 23 4.89 -3.24 8.32
N LYS A 24 5.22 -3.82 7.19
CA LYS A 24 6.20 -4.89 7.17
C LYS A 24 7.56 -4.39 7.61
N SER A 25 7.91 -3.19 7.16
CA SER A 25 9.19 -2.61 7.51
C SER A 25 9.26 -2.34 9.01
N GLU A 26 8.22 -1.71 9.56
CA GLU A 26 8.20 -1.43 10.98
C GLU A 26 8.08 -2.71 11.79
N GLY A 27 7.24 -3.62 11.33
CA GLY A 27 7.09 -4.89 12.00
C GLY A 27 8.38 -5.66 12.04
N GLY A 28 9.11 -5.64 10.94
CA GLY A 28 10.39 -6.31 10.87
C GLY A 28 11.38 -5.70 11.83
N ALA A 29 11.44 -4.38 11.84
CA ALA A 29 12.35 -3.70 12.75
C ALA A 29 11.99 -3.98 14.21
N LEU A 30 10.70 -3.91 14.52
CA LEU A 30 10.23 -4.19 15.86
C LEU A 30 10.44 -5.65 16.22
N GLY A 31 10.17 -6.53 15.26
CA GLY A 31 10.37 -7.94 15.50
C GLY A 31 11.81 -8.25 15.81
N MET A 32 12.69 -7.56 15.15
CA MET A 32 14.11 -7.77 15.39
C MET A 32 14.56 -7.10 16.67
N GLY A 33 14.03 -5.92 16.85
CA GLY A 33 14.31 -5.20 18.07
C GLY A 33 13.62 -5.84 19.21
#